data_b66694b25cb564d74ba1e7b58b6b6674
#
_entry.id   b66694b25cb564d74ba1e7b58b6b6674
#
_cell.length_a   1.000
_cell.length_b   1.000
_cell.length_c   1.000
_cell.angle_alpha   90.00
_cell.angle_beta   90.00
_cell.angle_gamma   90.00
#
_symmetry.space_group_name_H-M   'P 1'
#
loop_
_entity.id
_entity.type
_entity.pdbx_description
1 polymer ?
#
loop_
_entity_poly.entity_id
_entity_poly.type
_entity_poly.pdbx_seq_one_letter_code
_entity_poly.pdbx_strand_id
1 'polypeptide(L)'
;MTNNFTPAKAGQQSKRLSKEEYAEKMKAEKEAVYQMADDTAKAIVSDPEKFKAFLDTQSRLDRYSAVNALLIFKQLPEASQLKNFDDWSKDNVKIQKGAKSISILEPVEYAKKDGTTGISYNVKKVFDVSQTNGKRPPAPTVNRDPKALITVMLDSSPVEVEATNELPYPNMAAFYNNEEQTLYVKRDVGDSVAVAQCVAQELGHAQLSINSDSYSRADMGFQAVCIGYMLCKKYGVDTQNFAINRIPEKLAGKEPKDIRYELSNTRNAMADIHSRVSDELYKKKQERSKDYER
;
A
#
# COMPACT_ATOMS: atom_id res chain seq x y z
N MET A 1 -44.43 21.71 52.44
CA MET A 1 -43.82 20.89 51.36
C MET A 1 -43.21 21.86 50.38
N THR A 2 -41.93 22.11 50.48
CA THR A 2 -41.21 23.07 49.64
C THR A 2 -40.47 22.30 48.56
N ASN A 3 -40.95 22.48 47.32
CA ASN A 3 -40.30 21.91 46.12
C ASN A 3 -39.02 22.69 45.81
N ASN A 4 -37.88 22.07 46.05
CA ASN A 4 -36.59 22.56 45.57
C ASN A 4 -36.39 22.14 44.09
N PHE A 5 -36.60 23.06 43.18
CA PHE A 5 -36.25 22.94 41.77
C PHE A 5 -34.77 23.32 41.63
N THR A 6 -33.88 22.35 41.39
CA THR A 6 -32.50 22.59 41.01
C THR A 6 -32.44 22.86 39.51
N PRO A 7 -31.92 24.00 39.03
CA PRO A 7 -31.81 24.25 37.59
C PRO A 7 -30.75 23.37 36.97
N ALA A 8 -31.11 22.74 35.84
CA ALA A 8 -30.20 21.96 35.02
C ALA A 8 -29.00 22.81 34.57
N LYS A 9 -27.80 22.24 34.66
CA LYS A 9 -26.56 22.87 34.21
C LYS A 9 -26.68 23.26 32.73
N ALA A 10 -26.55 24.56 32.46
CA ALA A 10 -26.44 25.12 31.14
C ALA A 10 -25.31 24.43 30.36
N GLY A 11 -25.64 23.89 29.20
CA GLY A 11 -24.66 23.29 28.28
C GLY A 11 -23.59 24.33 27.91
N GLN A 12 -22.34 23.96 28.05
CA GLN A 12 -21.21 24.73 27.53
C GLN A 12 -21.38 24.86 26.00
N GLN A 13 -21.83 26.03 25.57
CA GLN A 13 -21.74 26.41 24.13
C GLN A 13 -20.27 26.42 23.75
N SER A 14 -19.86 25.50 22.86
CA SER A 14 -18.52 25.50 22.29
C SER A 14 -18.32 26.85 21.57
N LYS A 15 -17.41 27.67 22.09
CA LYS A 15 -17.07 28.99 21.54
C LYS A 15 -16.61 28.76 20.08
N ARG A 16 -17.28 29.36 19.11
CA ARG A 16 -16.85 29.32 17.71
C ARG A 16 -15.46 29.97 17.62
N LEU A 17 -14.47 29.24 17.12
CA LEU A 17 -13.11 29.73 16.89
C LEU A 17 -13.13 30.89 15.88
N SER A 18 -12.26 31.88 16.04
CA SER A 18 -12.00 32.88 14.99
C SER A 18 -11.40 32.22 13.75
N LYS A 19 -11.34 32.94 12.62
CA LYS A 19 -10.71 32.41 11.40
C LYS A 19 -9.24 32.12 11.61
N GLU A 20 -8.55 32.96 12.36
CA GLU A 20 -7.13 32.83 12.69
C GLU A 20 -6.90 31.62 13.60
N GLU A 21 -7.64 31.50 14.68
CA GLU A 21 -7.57 30.34 15.60
C GLU A 21 -7.89 29.02 14.87
N TYR A 22 -8.83 29.05 13.92
CA TYR A 22 -9.15 27.88 13.11
C TYR A 22 -7.98 27.52 12.15
N ALA A 23 -7.39 28.50 11.50
CA ALA A 23 -6.25 28.29 10.60
C ALA A 23 -5.02 27.75 11.35
N GLU A 24 -4.72 28.29 12.54
CA GLU A 24 -3.64 27.79 13.40
C GLU A 24 -3.89 26.35 13.84
N LYS A 25 -5.12 26.04 14.25
CA LYS A 25 -5.51 24.67 14.60
C LYS A 25 -5.31 23.70 13.46
N MET A 26 -5.75 24.05 12.24
CA MET A 26 -5.59 23.20 11.06
C MET A 26 -4.11 23.00 10.70
N LYS A 27 -3.30 24.05 10.84
CA LYS A 27 -1.85 24.00 10.63
C LYS A 27 -1.19 23.05 11.63
N ALA A 28 -1.46 23.22 12.91
CA ALA A 28 -0.93 22.38 13.97
C ALA A 28 -1.36 20.90 13.80
N GLU A 29 -2.63 20.65 13.43
CA GLU A 29 -3.09 19.29 13.14
C GLU A 29 -2.34 18.66 11.95
N LYS A 30 -2.12 19.43 10.89
CA LYS A 30 -1.36 18.98 9.71
C LYS A 30 0.09 18.66 10.07
N GLU A 31 0.74 19.52 10.84
CA GLU A 31 2.12 19.30 11.34
C GLU A 31 2.21 18.03 12.19
N ALA A 32 1.26 17.82 13.11
CA ALA A 32 1.20 16.60 13.93
C ALA A 32 1.02 15.32 13.10
N VAL A 33 0.23 15.38 12.03
CA VAL A 33 0.04 14.24 11.11
C VAL A 33 1.32 13.93 10.33
N TYR A 34 2.05 14.95 9.84
CA TYR A 34 3.35 14.73 9.20
C TYR A 34 4.38 14.18 10.17
N GLN A 35 4.45 14.72 11.41
CA GLN A 35 5.34 14.19 12.44
C GLN A 35 5.02 12.73 12.76
N MET A 36 3.74 12.35 12.84
CA MET A 36 3.32 10.96 13.02
C MET A 36 3.82 10.07 11.88
N ALA A 37 3.77 10.52 10.64
CA ALA A 37 4.28 9.76 9.50
C ALA A 37 5.81 9.59 9.58
N ASP A 38 6.53 10.64 9.97
CA ASP A 38 7.99 10.64 10.13
C ASP A 38 8.43 9.69 11.25
N ASP A 39 7.80 9.79 12.41
CA ASP A 39 8.08 8.92 13.56
C ASP A 39 7.78 7.45 13.22
N THR A 40 6.69 7.20 12.47
CA THR A 40 6.34 5.85 12.04
C THR A 40 7.35 5.31 11.03
N ALA A 41 7.80 6.13 10.07
CA ALA A 41 8.81 5.75 9.10
C ALA A 41 10.12 5.33 9.79
N LYS A 42 10.58 6.09 10.78
CA LYS A 42 11.76 5.72 11.60
C LYS A 42 11.52 4.43 12.40
N ALA A 43 10.35 4.29 13.00
CA ALA A 43 10.02 3.13 13.83
C ALA A 43 9.96 1.82 13.03
N ILE A 44 9.47 1.83 11.80
CA ILE A 44 9.40 0.61 10.98
C ILE A 44 10.79 0.20 10.45
N VAL A 45 11.66 1.13 10.08
CA VAL A 45 12.99 0.78 9.56
C VAL A 45 13.98 0.38 10.65
N SER A 46 13.66 0.58 11.93
CA SER A 46 14.45 0.11 13.07
C SER A 46 14.12 -1.31 13.53
N ASP A 47 13.06 -1.92 12.98
CA ASP A 47 12.53 -3.21 13.44
C ASP A 47 11.96 -4.00 12.24
N PRO A 48 12.60 -5.11 11.82
CA PRO A 48 12.17 -5.91 10.68
C PRO A 48 10.73 -6.43 10.79
N GLU A 49 10.28 -6.81 12.00
CA GLU A 49 8.91 -7.30 12.18
C GLU A 49 7.87 -6.19 12.01
N LYS A 50 8.18 -4.97 12.51
CA LYS A 50 7.34 -3.80 12.25
C LYS A 50 7.33 -3.42 10.79
N PHE A 51 8.47 -3.53 10.12
CA PHE A 51 8.58 -3.25 8.69
C PHE A 51 7.72 -4.22 7.88
N LYS A 52 7.79 -5.50 8.18
CA LYS A 52 6.98 -6.55 7.57
C LYS A 52 5.49 -6.33 7.81
N ALA A 53 5.09 -5.99 9.05
CA ALA A 53 3.71 -5.66 9.39
C ALA A 53 3.21 -4.39 8.64
N PHE A 54 4.08 -3.40 8.42
CA PHE A 54 3.78 -2.25 7.56
C PHE A 54 3.56 -2.68 6.10
N LEU A 55 4.41 -3.55 5.54
CA LEU A 55 4.21 -4.08 4.19
C LEU A 55 2.89 -4.85 4.05
N ASP A 56 2.48 -5.59 5.09
CA ASP A 56 1.16 -6.25 5.14
C ASP A 56 0.02 -5.22 5.07
N THR A 57 0.15 -4.10 5.79
CA THR A 57 -0.82 -3.00 5.73
C THR A 57 -0.84 -2.35 4.35
N GLN A 58 0.33 -2.04 3.77
CA GLN A 58 0.44 -1.44 2.44
C GLN A 58 -0.11 -2.36 1.35
N SER A 59 0.11 -3.67 1.41
CA SER A 59 -0.40 -4.64 0.44
C SER A 59 -1.93 -4.72 0.42
N ARG A 60 -2.58 -4.57 1.58
CA ARG A 60 -4.05 -4.50 1.70
C ARG A 60 -4.60 -3.16 1.22
N LEU A 61 -3.85 -2.09 1.45
CA LEU A 61 -4.22 -0.70 1.21
C LEU A 61 -3.44 -0.10 0.04
N ASP A 62 -3.27 -0.85 -1.03
CA ASP A 62 -2.49 -0.51 -2.22
C ASP A 62 -2.92 0.80 -2.93
N ARG A 63 -4.18 1.22 -2.74
CA ARG A 63 -4.69 2.50 -3.26
C ARG A 63 -4.21 3.72 -2.47
N TYR A 64 -3.73 3.52 -1.24
CA TYR A 64 -3.20 4.61 -0.42
C TYR A 64 -1.72 4.84 -0.73
N SER A 65 -1.29 6.10 -0.66
CA SER A 65 0.13 6.44 -0.73
C SER A 65 0.89 5.83 0.44
N ALA A 66 2.21 5.65 0.30
CA ALA A 66 3.04 5.12 1.39
C ALA A 66 2.94 5.97 2.67
N VAL A 67 2.83 7.30 2.53
CA VAL A 67 2.61 8.19 3.67
C VAL A 67 1.29 7.90 4.38
N ASN A 68 0.20 7.74 3.63
CA ASN A 68 -1.09 7.39 4.22
C ASN A 68 -1.08 5.97 4.81
N ALA A 69 -0.38 5.03 4.20
CA ALA A 69 -0.22 3.69 4.77
C ALA A 69 0.55 3.72 6.10
N LEU A 70 1.60 4.56 6.24
CA LEU A 70 2.29 4.79 7.52
C LEU A 70 1.34 5.36 8.58
N LEU A 71 0.53 6.35 8.22
CA LEU A 71 -0.45 6.95 9.12
C LEU A 71 -1.52 5.95 9.56
N ILE A 72 -2.03 5.14 8.63
CA ILE A 72 -3.02 4.11 8.93
C ILE A 72 -2.38 3.01 9.79
N PHE A 73 -1.20 2.52 9.42
CA PHE A 73 -0.46 1.52 10.18
C PHE A 73 -0.25 1.95 11.64
N LYS A 74 0.14 3.21 11.87
CA LYS A 74 0.32 3.75 13.24
C LYS A 74 -0.95 3.76 14.06
N GLN A 75 -2.10 4.06 13.44
CA GLN A 75 -3.38 4.28 14.13
C GLN A 75 -4.24 3.03 14.19
N LEU A 76 -4.24 2.19 13.16
CA LEU A 76 -4.98 0.93 13.07
C LEU A 76 -4.31 -0.02 12.06
N PRO A 77 -3.30 -0.81 12.46
CA PRO A 77 -2.53 -1.69 11.57
C PRO A 77 -3.39 -2.67 10.76
N GLU A 78 -4.50 -3.13 11.36
CA GLU A 78 -5.41 -4.12 10.75
C GLU A 78 -6.50 -3.49 9.86
N ALA A 79 -6.44 -2.19 9.60
CA ALA A 79 -7.39 -1.52 8.71
C ALA A 79 -7.44 -2.19 7.33
N SER A 80 -8.63 -2.26 6.75
CA SER A 80 -8.87 -2.94 5.48
C SER A 80 -9.75 -2.17 4.50
N GLN A 81 -10.71 -1.42 5.00
CA GLN A 81 -11.61 -0.61 4.19
C GLN A 81 -11.96 0.68 4.92
N LEU A 82 -11.42 1.79 4.42
CA LEU A 82 -11.60 3.10 5.05
C LEU A 82 -12.52 3.98 4.21
N LYS A 83 -13.46 4.63 4.89
CA LYS A 83 -14.31 5.70 4.33
C LYS A 83 -14.47 6.81 5.36
N ASN A 84 -14.79 8.03 4.90
CA ASN A 84 -15.20 9.08 5.79
C ASN A 84 -16.60 8.82 6.35
N PHE A 85 -17.04 9.68 7.28
CA PHE A 85 -18.35 9.54 7.92
C PHE A 85 -19.50 9.58 6.91
N ASP A 86 -19.46 10.53 5.96
CA ASP A 86 -20.53 10.73 5.00
C ASP A 86 -20.63 9.55 4.01
N ASP A 87 -19.51 8.99 3.58
CA ASP A 87 -19.48 7.86 2.67
C ASP A 87 -19.95 6.57 3.35
N TRP A 88 -19.64 6.35 4.64
CA TRP A 88 -20.25 5.27 5.41
C TRP A 88 -21.76 5.46 5.56
N SER A 89 -22.21 6.70 5.79
CA SER A 89 -23.65 7.01 5.90
C SER A 89 -24.41 6.76 4.59
N LYS A 90 -23.82 7.10 3.44
CA LYS A 90 -24.40 6.79 2.12
C LYS A 90 -24.59 5.28 1.90
N ASP A 91 -23.69 4.47 2.44
CA ASP A 91 -23.80 3.00 2.38
C ASP A 91 -24.78 2.43 3.42
N ASN A 92 -25.46 3.26 4.21
CA ASN A 92 -26.28 2.88 5.35
C ASN A 92 -25.49 2.13 6.46
N VAL A 93 -24.19 2.38 6.57
CA VAL A 93 -23.30 1.81 7.57
C VAL A 93 -23.06 2.85 8.67
N LYS A 94 -23.25 2.44 9.94
CA LYS A 94 -23.09 3.30 11.11
C LYS A 94 -21.75 3.07 11.77
N ILE A 95 -21.05 4.16 12.08
CA ILE A 95 -19.83 4.14 12.88
C ILE A 95 -20.21 3.86 14.34
N GLN A 96 -19.44 3.01 15.00
CA GLN A 96 -19.64 2.65 16.41
C GLN A 96 -19.41 3.86 17.31
N LYS A 97 -20.25 3.98 18.35
CA LYS A 97 -20.10 5.06 19.34
C LYS A 97 -18.74 4.97 20.04
N GLY A 98 -17.99 6.07 20.04
CA GLY A 98 -16.66 6.14 20.66
C GLY A 98 -15.51 5.71 19.76
N ALA A 99 -15.78 5.29 18.52
CA ALA A 99 -14.72 4.99 17.55
C ALA A 99 -13.84 6.22 17.30
N LYS A 100 -12.51 6.02 17.34
CA LYS A 100 -11.53 7.08 17.03
C LYS A 100 -11.27 7.14 15.55
N SER A 101 -11.43 8.31 14.94
CA SER A 101 -11.13 8.50 13.53
C SER A 101 -9.63 8.35 13.25
N ILE A 102 -9.31 7.83 12.07
CA ILE A 102 -7.96 7.71 11.53
C ILE A 102 -7.70 8.97 10.70
N SER A 103 -6.57 9.64 10.97
CA SER A 103 -6.13 10.82 10.21
C SER A 103 -5.29 10.39 9.03
N ILE A 104 -5.67 10.83 7.83
CA ILE A 104 -4.90 10.65 6.59
C ILE A 104 -4.71 12.01 5.90
N LEU A 105 -3.86 12.07 4.89
CA LEU A 105 -3.62 13.22 4.05
C LEU A 105 -4.37 13.07 2.72
N GLU A 106 -5.26 14.03 2.43
CA GLU A 106 -5.99 14.11 1.16
C GLU A 106 -5.39 15.22 0.29
N PRO A 107 -4.99 14.94 -0.96
CA PRO A 107 -4.49 15.97 -1.86
C PRO A 107 -5.61 16.97 -2.21
N VAL A 108 -5.26 18.24 -2.23
CA VAL A 108 -6.14 19.35 -2.64
C VAL A 108 -5.38 20.24 -3.62
N GLU A 109 -5.96 20.45 -4.77
CA GLU A 109 -5.41 21.38 -5.76
C GLU A 109 -5.68 22.82 -5.35
N TYR A 110 -4.72 23.71 -5.61
CA TYR A 110 -4.87 25.15 -5.44
C TYR A 110 -4.19 25.90 -6.58
N ALA A 111 -4.76 27.04 -6.95
CA ALA A 111 -4.17 27.93 -7.94
C ALA A 111 -3.00 28.71 -7.33
N LYS A 112 -1.83 28.64 -7.96
CA LYS A 112 -0.67 29.46 -7.61
C LYS A 112 -0.80 30.86 -8.22
N LYS A 113 0.01 31.81 -7.71
CA LYS A 113 0.00 33.22 -8.19
C LYS A 113 0.43 33.36 -9.67
N ASP A 114 1.18 32.40 -10.18
CA ASP A 114 1.65 32.33 -11.58
C ASP A 114 0.63 31.66 -12.52
N GLY A 115 -0.56 31.32 -12.03
CA GLY A 115 -1.63 30.67 -12.81
C GLY A 115 -1.47 29.15 -12.93
N THR A 116 -0.40 28.55 -12.40
CA THR A 116 -0.23 27.09 -12.39
C THR A 116 -0.98 26.46 -11.22
N THR A 117 -1.26 25.14 -11.32
CA THR A 117 -1.87 24.38 -10.24
C THR A 117 -0.80 23.81 -9.31
N GLY A 118 -0.99 23.99 -8.00
CA GLY A 118 -0.20 23.34 -6.96
C GLY A 118 -1.02 22.28 -6.24
N ILE A 119 -0.34 21.32 -5.60
CA ILE A 119 -0.97 20.33 -4.73
C ILE A 119 -0.60 20.65 -3.29
N SER A 120 -1.60 20.79 -2.43
CA SER A 120 -1.48 20.81 -0.99
C SER A 120 -2.16 19.57 -0.41
N TYR A 121 -2.01 19.36 0.89
CA TYR A 121 -2.65 18.24 1.56
C TYR A 121 -3.44 18.74 2.78
N ASN A 122 -4.67 18.26 2.91
CA ASN A 122 -5.49 18.48 4.10
C ASN A 122 -5.59 17.20 4.93
N VAL A 123 -5.78 17.36 6.23
CA VAL A 123 -6.07 16.22 7.10
C VAL A 123 -7.52 15.79 6.88
N LYS A 124 -7.72 14.53 6.53
CA LYS A 124 -9.03 13.89 6.39
C LYS A 124 -9.22 12.85 7.47
N LYS A 125 -10.40 12.81 8.07
CA LYS A 125 -10.79 11.81 9.06
C LYS A 125 -11.55 10.68 8.38
N VAL A 126 -11.09 9.46 8.56
CA VAL A 126 -11.70 8.25 8.04
C VAL A 126 -11.90 7.22 9.16
N PHE A 127 -12.73 6.23 8.90
CA PHE A 127 -13.00 5.11 9.79
C PHE A 127 -12.87 3.81 9.01
N ASP A 128 -12.30 2.80 9.63
CA ASP A 128 -12.24 1.46 9.06
C ASP A 128 -13.57 0.72 9.25
N VAL A 129 -13.87 -0.23 8.40
CA VAL A 129 -15.06 -1.08 8.49
C VAL A 129 -15.17 -1.79 9.85
N SER A 130 -14.05 -2.13 10.50
CA SER A 130 -14.02 -2.73 11.84
C SER A 130 -14.53 -1.80 12.95
N GLN A 131 -14.58 -0.51 12.67
CA GLN A 131 -15.12 0.54 13.57
C GLN A 131 -16.59 0.84 13.29
N THR A 132 -17.25 0.02 12.48
CA THR A 132 -18.63 0.21 12.04
C THR A 132 -19.46 -1.05 12.31
N ASN A 133 -20.76 -0.97 12.03
CA ASN A 133 -21.65 -2.14 11.98
C ASN A 133 -21.63 -2.84 10.60
N GLY A 134 -20.80 -2.38 9.67
CA GLY A 134 -20.60 -2.98 8.35
C GLY A 134 -19.86 -4.31 8.42
N LYS A 135 -19.94 -5.06 7.33
CA LYS A 135 -19.20 -6.33 7.21
C LYS A 135 -17.82 -6.06 6.63
N ARG A 136 -16.79 -6.57 7.28
CA ARG A 136 -15.44 -6.58 6.71
C ARG A 136 -15.46 -7.39 5.41
N PRO A 137 -14.89 -6.87 4.31
CA PRO A 137 -14.71 -7.67 3.11
C PRO A 137 -13.95 -8.94 3.47
N PRO A 138 -14.33 -10.09 2.91
CA PRO A 138 -13.53 -11.29 3.09
C PRO A 138 -12.11 -10.99 2.64
N ALA A 139 -11.12 -11.49 3.39
CA ALA A 139 -9.75 -11.49 2.91
C ALA A 139 -9.74 -12.08 1.49
N PRO A 140 -8.95 -11.53 0.55
CA PRO A 140 -8.88 -12.10 -0.78
C PRO A 140 -8.54 -13.59 -0.64
N THR A 141 -9.53 -14.44 -0.80
CA THR A 141 -9.30 -15.88 -0.86
C THR A 141 -8.60 -16.10 -2.19
N VAL A 142 -7.30 -16.17 -2.15
CA VAL A 142 -6.55 -16.62 -3.30
C VAL A 142 -6.63 -18.13 -3.34
N ASN A 143 -7.75 -18.60 -3.77
CA ASN A 143 -7.88 -19.94 -4.29
C ASN A 143 -7.42 -19.93 -5.76
N ARG A 144 -6.28 -19.28 -6.01
CA ARG A 144 -5.69 -19.24 -7.35
C ARG A 144 -4.57 -20.25 -7.36
N ASP A 145 -4.68 -21.18 -8.28
CA ASP A 145 -3.56 -22.02 -8.67
C ASP A 145 -2.34 -21.09 -8.87
N PRO A 146 -1.25 -21.25 -8.11
CA PRO A 146 -0.05 -20.43 -8.30
C PRO A 146 0.45 -20.42 -9.74
N LYS A 147 0.25 -21.50 -10.50
CA LYS A 147 0.58 -21.57 -11.93
C LYS A 147 -0.24 -20.58 -12.75
N ALA A 148 -1.53 -20.46 -12.49
CA ALA A 148 -2.38 -19.49 -13.18
C ALA A 148 -1.95 -18.05 -12.86
N LEU A 149 -1.53 -17.76 -11.62
CA LEU A 149 -1.01 -16.46 -11.24
C LEU A 149 0.34 -16.16 -11.92
N ILE A 150 1.26 -17.13 -11.98
CA ILE A 150 2.53 -16.99 -12.68
C ILE A 150 2.25 -16.60 -14.14
N THR A 151 1.39 -17.34 -14.83
CA THR A 151 1.04 -17.04 -16.22
C THR A 151 0.53 -15.60 -16.37
N VAL A 152 -0.36 -15.15 -15.50
CA VAL A 152 -0.89 -13.78 -15.55
C VAL A 152 0.20 -12.74 -15.27
N MET A 153 1.08 -12.99 -14.31
CA MET A 153 2.20 -12.09 -14.01
C MET A 153 3.16 -11.97 -15.20
N LEU A 154 3.45 -13.07 -15.89
CA LEU A 154 4.31 -13.07 -17.08
C LEU A 154 3.64 -12.40 -18.27
N ASP A 155 2.36 -12.69 -18.54
CA ASP A 155 1.58 -12.06 -19.63
C ASP A 155 1.42 -10.54 -19.41
N SER A 156 1.44 -10.09 -18.15
CA SER A 156 1.36 -8.66 -17.78
C SER A 156 2.73 -7.99 -17.62
N SER A 157 3.82 -8.68 -17.93
CA SER A 157 5.18 -8.15 -17.80
C SER A 157 5.36 -6.86 -18.62
N PRO A 158 6.05 -5.85 -18.06
CA PRO A 158 6.37 -4.62 -18.80
C PRO A 158 7.58 -4.76 -19.73
N VAL A 159 8.25 -5.91 -19.66
CA VAL A 159 9.45 -6.24 -20.45
C VAL A 159 9.26 -7.56 -21.15
N GLU A 160 10.11 -7.87 -22.12
CA GLU A 160 10.10 -9.15 -22.81
C GLU A 160 10.30 -10.32 -21.84
N VAL A 161 9.64 -11.45 -22.10
CA VAL A 161 9.72 -12.65 -21.27
C VAL A 161 10.23 -13.81 -22.13
N GLU A 162 11.33 -14.41 -21.71
CA GLU A 162 11.92 -15.55 -22.39
C GLU A 162 12.06 -16.77 -21.46
N ALA A 163 11.74 -17.95 -21.99
CA ALA A 163 11.93 -19.21 -21.30
C ALA A 163 13.33 -19.76 -21.55
N THR A 164 14.08 -20.04 -20.49
CA THR A 164 15.46 -20.56 -20.53
C THR A 164 15.62 -21.85 -19.75
N ASN A 165 16.69 -22.61 -20.06
CA ASN A 165 17.07 -23.76 -19.23
C ASN A 165 18.09 -23.41 -18.15
N GLU A 166 18.81 -22.30 -18.33
CA GLU A 166 19.87 -21.86 -17.40
C GLU A 166 19.68 -20.40 -17.00
N LEU A 167 19.94 -20.11 -15.73
CA LEU A 167 19.94 -18.77 -15.17
C LEU A 167 21.30 -18.48 -14.51
N PRO A 168 21.71 -17.21 -14.38
CA PRO A 168 22.97 -16.83 -13.72
C PRO A 168 23.13 -17.41 -12.31
N TYR A 169 22.01 -17.64 -11.64
CA TYR A 169 21.97 -18.21 -10.29
C TYR A 169 21.17 -19.51 -10.31
N PRO A 170 21.78 -20.67 -9.96
CA PRO A 170 21.15 -22.00 -10.10
C PRO A 170 19.83 -22.18 -9.37
N ASN A 171 19.67 -21.49 -8.25
CA ASN A 171 18.49 -21.62 -7.35
C ASN A 171 17.36 -20.63 -7.68
N MET A 172 17.50 -19.80 -8.71
CA MET A 172 16.45 -18.89 -9.12
C MET A 172 15.52 -19.54 -10.13
N ALA A 173 14.25 -19.17 -10.07
CA ALA A 173 13.23 -19.60 -11.04
C ALA A 173 13.01 -18.54 -12.14
N ALA A 174 13.40 -17.30 -11.91
CA ALA A 174 13.34 -16.19 -12.85
C ALA A 174 14.50 -15.23 -12.59
N PHE A 175 14.87 -14.44 -13.61
CA PHE A 175 15.92 -13.43 -13.52
C PHE A 175 15.66 -12.30 -14.50
N TYR A 176 15.57 -11.08 -14.04
CA TYR A 176 15.50 -9.90 -14.88
C TYR A 176 16.91 -9.43 -15.27
N ASN A 177 17.19 -9.41 -16.56
CA ASN A 177 18.43 -8.84 -17.11
C ASN A 177 18.17 -7.38 -17.53
N ASN A 178 18.83 -6.45 -16.84
CA ASN A 178 18.66 -5.02 -17.11
C ASN A 178 19.30 -4.58 -18.44
N GLU A 179 20.37 -5.21 -18.88
CA GLU A 179 21.05 -4.83 -20.13
C GLU A 179 20.20 -5.21 -21.33
N GLU A 180 19.57 -6.38 -21.28
CA GLU A 180 18.72 -6.92 -22.35
C GLU A 180 17.24 -6.53 -22.18
N GLN A 181 16.87 -5.89 -21.08
CA GLN A 181 15.48 -5.54 -20.71
C GLN A 181 14.53 -6.74 -20.80
N THR A 182 15.01 -7.93 -20.40
CA THR A 182 14.33 -9.22 -20.57
C THR A 182 14.20 -9.94 -19.24
N LEU A 183 13.03 -10.49 -18.98
CA LEU A 183 12.74 -11.36 -17.84
C LEU A 183 12.88 -12.82 -18.29
N TYR A 184 13.96 -13.47 -17.89
CA TYR A 184 14.19 -14.89 -18.12
C TYR A 184 13.49 -15.74 -17.08
N VAL A 185 12.78 -16.79 -17.53
CA VAL A 185 12.07 -17.72 -16.65
C VAL A 185 12.55 -19.14 -16.93
N LYS A 186 12.97 -19.83 -15.89
CA LYS A 186 13.48 -21.21 -16.01
C LYS A 186 12.34 -22.17 -16.34
N ARG A 187 12.59 -23.06 -17.33
CA ARG A 187 11.71 -24.19 -17.60
C ARG A 187 11.81 -25.22 -16.49
N ASP A 188 10.75 -25.98 -16.27
CA ASP A 188 10.72 -27.14 -15.36
C ASP A 188 11.08 -26.84 -13.88
N VAL A 189 10.49 -25.81 -13.30
CA VAL A 189 10.62 -25.55 -11.86
C VAL A 189 9.48 -26.21 -11.11
N GLY A 190 9.82 -27.11 -10.17
CA GLY A 190 8.84 -27.97 -9.48
C GLY A 190 7.89 -27.26 -8.51
N ASP A 191 8.37 -26.25 -7.77
CA ASP A 191 7.57 -25.54 -6.74
C ASP A 191 6.97 -24.24 -7.31
N SER A 192 5.67 -24.30 -7.62
CA SER A 192 4.95 -23.15 -8.17
C SER A 192 4.85 -21.96 -7.21
N VAL A 193 4.91 -22.17 -5.88
CA VAL A 193 4.93 -21.07 -4.91
C VAL A 193 6.27 -20.35 -4.98
N ALA A 194 7.38 -21.10 -4.99
CA ALA A 194 8.71 -20.50 -5.11
C ALA A 194 8.89 -19.78 -6.44
N VAL A 195 8.34 -20.33 -7.55
CA VAL A 195 8.32 -19.66 -8.85
C VAL A 195 7.54 -18.36 -8.80
N ALA A 196 6.34 -18.35 -8.23
CA ALA A 196 5.52 -17.15 -8.11
C ALA A 196 6.22 -16.05 -7.28
N GLN A 197 6.87 -16.43 -6.18
CA GLN A 197 7.65 -15.51 -5.36
C GLN A 197 8.83 -14.91 -6.13
N CYS A 198 9.58 -15.75 -6.87
CA CYS A 198 10.71 -15.31 -7.66
C CYS A 198 10.27 -14.39 -8.80
N VAL A 199 9.24 -14.78 -9.57
CA VAL A 199 8.69 -13.95 -10.67
C VAL A 199 8.16 -12.60 -10.12
N ALA A 200 7.47 -12.59 -9.00
CA ALA A 200 6.98 -11.34 -8.39
C ALA A 200 8.14 -10.41 -7.99
N GLN A 201 9.24 -10.95 -7.47
CA GLN A 201 10.43 -10.17 -7.13
C GLN A 201 11.14 -9.65 -8.39
N GLU A 202 11.29 -10.48 -9.41
CA GLU A 202 11.98 -10.10 -10.65
C GLU A 202 11.16 -9.08 -11.47
N LEU A 203 9.82 -9.15 -11.44
CA LEU A 203 8.96 -8.08 -11.96
C LEU A 203 9.16 -6.78 -11.15
N GLY A 204 9.44 -6.88 -9.85
CA GLY A 204 9.84 -5.74 -9.03
C GLY A 204 11.14 -5.11 -9.54
N HIS A 205 12.16 -5.90 -9.87
CA HIS A 205 13.39 -5.42 -10.48
C HIS A 205 13.15 -4.74 -11.83
N ALA A 206 12.36 -5.37 -12.70
CA ALA A 206 12.01 -4.81 -14.01
C ALA A 206 11.29 -3.46 -13.88
N GLN A 207 10.30 -3.36 -12.99
CA GLN A 207 9.56 -2.12 -12.78
C GLN A 207 10.43 -1.00 -12.18
N LEU A 208 11.31 -1.34 -11.24
CA LEU A 208 12.25 -0.37 -10.66
C LEU A 208 13.25 0.13 -11.70
N SER A 209 13.68 -0.73 -12.62
CA SER A 209 14.54 -0.34 -13.74
C SER A 209 13.84 0.63 -14.69
N ILE A 210 12.58 0.38 -15.03
CA ILE A 210 11.78 1.27 -15.89
C ILE A 210 11.56 2.64 -15.20
N ASN A 211 11.40 2.64 -13.91
CA ASN A 211 11.11 3.86 -13.13
C ASN A 211 12.35 4.70 -12.79
N SER A 212 13.57 4.23 -13.12
CA SER A 212 14.82 4.89 -12.71
C SER A 212 15.93 4.74 -13.73
N ASP A 213 16.43 5.87 -14.24
CA ASP A 213 17.60 5.93 -15.14
C ASP A 213 18.90 5.43 -14.47
N SER A 214 18.93 5.37 -13.13
CA SER A 214 20.09 4.93 -12.33
C SER A 214 19.86 3.59 -11.63
N TYR A 215 19.11 2.68 -12.27
CA TYR A 215 18.85 1.37 -11.70
C TYR A 215 20.14 0.59 -11.44
N SER A 216 20.22 0.01 -10.25
CA SER A 216 21.24 -0.97 -9.86
C SER A 216 20.57 -2.11 -9.11
N ARG A 217 20.76 -3.35 -9.58
CA ARG A 217 20.21 -4.54 -8.93
C ARG A 217 20.66 -4.66 -7.47
N ALA A 218 21.93 -4.32 -7.19
CA ALA A 218 22.48 -4.37 -5.83
C ALA A 218 21.85 -3.33 -4.90
N ASP A 219 21.62 -2.12 -5.40
CA ASP A 219 21.03 -1.04 -4.61
C ASP A 219 19.53 -1.18 -4.39
N MET A 220 18.81 -1.70 -5.40
CA MET A 220 17.35 -1.81 -5.40
C MET A 220 16.84 -3.21 -5.03
N GLY A 221 17.74 -4.15 -4.71
CA GLY A 221 17.38 -5.53 -4.39
C GLY A 221 16.41 -5.66 -3.22
N PHE A 222 16.60 -4.87 -2.15
CA PHE A 222 15.68 -4.89 -1.01
C PHE A 222 14.28 -4.35 -1.38
N GLN A 223 14.20 -3.32 -2.22
CA GLN A 223 12.93 -2.80 -2.72
C GLN A 223 12.21 -3.84 -3.58
N ALA A 224 12.94 -4.54 -4.46
CA ALA A 224 12.36 -5.63 -5.27
C ALA A 224 11.82 -6.78 -4.40
N VAL A 225 12.52 -7.15 -3.33
CA VAL A 225 12.04 -8.11 -2.31
C VAL A 225 10.74 -7.60 -1.67
N CYS A 226 10.66 -6.33 -1.28
CA CYS A 226 9.45 -5.74 -0.70
C CYS A 226 8.27 -5.73 -1.70
N ILE A 227 8.53 -5.43 -2.97
CA ILE A 227 7.52 -5.46 -4.04
C ILE A 227 7.00 -6.88 -4.22
N GLY A 228 7.89 -7.87 -4.37
CA GLY A 228 7.53 -9.28 -4.49
C GLY A 228 6.71 -9.77 -3.30
N TYR A 229 7.13 -9.42 -2.08
CA TYR A 229 6.39 -9.72 -0.85
C TYR A 229 4.97 -9.15 -0.88
N MET A 230 4.82 -7.85 -1.18
CA MET A 230 3.50 -7.20 -1.21
C MET A 230 2.59 -7.77 -2.30
N LEU A 231 3.12 -8.10 -3.49
CA LEU A 231 2.37 -8.78 -4.55
C LEU A 231 1.90 -10.16 -4.10
N CYS A 232 2.80 -10.97 -3.54
CA CYS A 232 2.45 -12.30 -3.01
C CYS A 232 1.39 -12.21 -1.94
N LYS A 233 1.50 -11.29 -0.98
CA LYS A 233 0.45 -11.05 0.06
C LYS A 233 -0.87 -10.67 -0.58
N LYS A 234 -0.87 -9.77 -1.56
CA LYS A 234 -2.09 -9.31 -2.23
C LYS A 234 -2.80 -10.43 -2.98
N TYR A 235 -2.04 -11.34 -3.57
CA TYR A 235 -2.58 -12.48 -4.31
C TYR A 235 -2.64 -13.77 -3.48
N GLY A 236 -2.30 -13.74 -2.15
CA GLY A 236 -2.37 -14.83 -1.19
C GLY A 236 -1.39 -15.98 -1.46
N VAL A 237 -0.31 -15.69 -2.13
CA VAL A 237 0.84 -16.60 -2.21
C VAL A 237 1.56 -16.57 -0.86
N ASP A 238 2.03 -17.70 -0.39
CA ASP A 238 2.85 -17.78 0.83
C ASP A 238 4.06 -16.84 0.73
N THR A 239 4.40 -16.20 1.84
CA THR A 239 5.47 -15.20 1.91
C THR A 239 6.56 -15.52 2.93
N GLN A 240 6.59 -16.74 3.46
CA GLN A 240 7.55 -17.13 4.50
C GLN A 240 9.01 -17.10 4.01
N ASN A 241 9.24 -17.33 2.72
CA ASN A 241 10.57 -17.39 2.13
C ASN A 241 11.18 -16.02 1.80
N PHE A 242 10.43 -14.91 1.94
CA PHE A 242 11.00 -13.59 1.71
C PHE A 242 11.93 -13.17 2.85
N ALA A 243 13.18 -12.87 2.53
CA ALA A 243 14.22 -12.47 3.49
C ALA A 243 14.05 -11.00 3.94
N ILE A 244 13.02 -10.71 4.73
CA ILE A 244 12.79 -9.40 5.35
C ILE A 244 13.09 -9.48 6.87
N ASN A 245 14.18 -10.14 7.21
CA ASN A 245 14.66 -10.32 8.59
C ASN A 245 15.71 -9.28 9.01
N ARG A 246 16.19 -8.47 8.06
CA ARG A 246 17.14 -7.38 8.27
C ARG A 246 16.84 -6.23 7.35
N ILE A 247 16.73 -5.03 7.92
CA ILE A 247 16.61 -3.79 7.15
C ILE A 247 18.03 -3.33 6.76
N PRO A 248 18.26 -3.00 5.47
CA PRO A 248 19.58 -2.47 5.07
C PRO A 248 19.92 -1.18 5.83
N GLU A 249 21.14 -1.10 6.32
CA GLU A 249 21.64 0.09 7.06
C GLU A 249 21.50 1.36 6.23
N LYS A 250 21.69 1.24 4.91
CA LYS A 250 21.52 2.34 3.95
C LYS A 250 20.08 2.91 3.98
N LEU A 251 19.04 2.10 4.30
CA LEU A 251 17.67 2.55 4.47
C LEU A 251 17.41 3.01 5.91
N ALA A 252 17.84 2.24 6.90
CA ALA A 252 17.62 2.54 8.31
C ALA A 252 18.30 3.85 8.77
N GLY A 253 19.43 4.20 8.17
CA GLY A 253 20.17 5.44 8.44
C GLY A 253 19.62 6.70 7.77
N LYS A 254 18.63 6.58 6.86
CA LYS A 254 18.07 7.75 6.16
C LYS A 254 17.23 8.64 7.06
N GLU A 255 17.10 9.91 6.67
CA GLU A 255 16.13 10.83 7.26
C GLU A 255 14.67 10.41 6.94
N PRO A 256 13.67 10.75 7.78
CA PRO A 256 12.28 10.35 7.59
C PRO A 256 11.74 10.67 6.19
N LYS A 257 12.09 11.83 5.64
CA LYS A 257 11.69 12.25 4.30
C LYS A 257 12.19 11.27 3.23
N ASP A 258 13.43 10.83 3.34
CA ASP A 258 14.05 9.93 2.37
C ASP A 258 13.52 8.51 2.52
N ILE A 259 13.26 8.06 3.77
CA ILE A 259 12.56 6.80 4.02
C ILE A 259 11.19 6.80 3.34
N ARG A 260 10.39 7.85 3.53
CA ARG A 260 9.08 7.99 2.88
C ARG A 260 9.16 8.01 1.35
N TYR A 261 10.21 8.61 0.80
CA TYR A 261 10.46 8.60 -0.64
C TYR A 261 10.73 7.18 -1.15
N GLU A 262 11.62 6.42 -0.49
CA GLU A 262 11.92 5.03 -0.85
C GLU A 262 10.68 4.13 -0.75
N LEU A 263 9.89 4.28 0.33
CA LEU A 263 8.63 3.54 0.49
C LEU A 263 7.61 3.90 -0.59
N SER A 264 7.58 5.17 -1.02
CA SER A 264 6.69 5.63 -2.08
C SER A 264 7.08 5.04 -3.43
N ASN A 265 8.38 4.99 -3.76
CA ASN A 265 8.89 4.36 -4.99
C ASN A 265 8.57 2.86 -5.00
N THR A 266 8.81 2.17 -3.89
CA THR A 266 8.49 0.74 -3.72
C THR A 266 6.98 0.48 -3.90
N ARG A 267 6.13 1.29 -3.26
CA ARG A 267 4.67 1.19 -3.38
C ARG A 267 4.20 1.48 -4.80
N ASN A 268 4.75 2.50 -5.46
CA ASN A 268 4.35 2.86 -6.81
C ASN A 268 4.69 1.75 -7.81
N ALA A 269 5.91 1.21 -7.74
CA ALA A 269 6.30 0.06 -8.56
C ALA A 269 5.38 -1.16 -8.34
N MET A 270 5.05 -1.47 -7.07
CA MET A 270 4.07 -2.53 -6.76
C MET A 270 2.69 -2.24 -7.35
N ALA A 271 2.21 -0.99 -7.28
CA ALA A 271 0.91 -0.61 -7.79
C ALA A 271 0.84 -0.69 -9.32
N ASP A 272 1.91 -0.32 -10.02
CA ASP A 272 2.01 -0.42 -11.49
C ASP A 272 1.94 -1.89 -11.95
N ILE A 273 2.67 -2.78 -11.27
CA ILE A 273 2.61 -4.23 -11.55
C ILE A 273 1.19 -4.75 -11.24
N HIS A 274 0.64 -4.41 -10.06
CA HIS A 274 -0.70 -4.86 -9.69
C HIS A 274 -1.77 -4.40 -10.67
N SER A 275 -1.68 -3.17 -11.19
CA SER A 275 -2.63 -2.67 -12.19
C SER A 275 -2.63 -3.57 -13.43
N ARG A 276 -1.46 -3.84 -14.01
CA ARG A 276 -1.34 -4.71 -15.20
C ARG A 276 -1.82 -6.13 -14.94
N VAL A 277 -1.44 -6.72 -13.81
CA VAL A 277 -1.91 -8.06 -13.40
C VAL A 277 -3.42 -8.10 -13.24
N SER A 278 -4.01 -7.06 -12.65
CA SER A 278 -5.46 -6.95 -12.46
C SER A 278 -6.21 -6.85 -13.78
N ASP A 279 -5.70 -6.06 -14.73
CA ASP A 279 -6.26 -5.91 -16.07
C ASP A 279 -6.21 -7.22 -16.84
N GLU A 280 -5.10 -7.96 -16.76
CA GLU A 280 -4.94 -9.26 -17.41
C GLU A 280 -5.87 -10.33 -16.81
N LEU A 281 -6.02 -10.33 -15.47
CA LEU A 281 -7.00 -11.18 -14.79
C LEU A 281 -8.42 -10.90 -15.25
N TYR A 282 -8.76 -9.62 -15.45
CA TYR A 282 -10.08 -9.22 -15.93
C TYR A 282 -10.33 -9.71 -17.35
N LYS A 283 -9.36 -9.55 -18.26
CA LYS A 283 -9.44 -10.06 -19.64
C LYS A 283 -9.70 -11.57 -19.69
N LYS A 284 -8.88 -12.35 -18.98
CA LYS A 284 -9.01 -13.81 -18.90
C LYS A 284 -10.36 -14.27 -18.34
N LYS A 285 -10.91 -13.50 -17.38
CA LYS A 285 -12.27 -13.76 -16.86
C LYS A 285 -13.35 -13.54 -17.92
N GLN A 286 -13.24 -12.49 -18.73
CA GLN A 286 -14.18 -12.19 -19.80
C GLN A 286 -14.12 -13.24 -20.93
N GLU A 287 -12.93 -13.70 -21.29
CA GLU A 287 -12.75 -14.77 -22.29
C GLU A 287 -13.43 -16.06 -21.87
N ARG A 288 -13.18 -16.50 -20.63
CA ARG A 288 -13.84 -17.71 -20.08
C ARG A 288 -15.37 -17.60 -20.05
N SER A 289 -15.91 -16.42 -19.76
CA SER A 289 -17.38 -16.23 -19.76
C SER A 289 -17.99 -16.38 -21.16
N LYS A 290 -17.29 -15.93 -22.21
CA LYS A 290 -17.72 -16.06 -23.60
C LYS A 290 -17.66 -17.50 -24.10
N ASP A 291 -16.71 -18.30 -23.60
CA ASP A 291 -16.59 -19.72 -23.97
C ASP A 291 -17.67 -20.59 -23.34
N TYR A 292 -18.26 -20.17 -22.21
CA TYR A 292 -19.42 -20.85 -21.59
C TYR A 292 -20.77 -20.49 -22.23
N GLU A 293 -20.83 -19.42 -23.01
CA GLU A 293 -22.05 -18.99 -23.73
C GLU A 293 -22.13 -19.53 -25.17
N ARG A 294 -21.09 -20.24 -25.64
CA ARG A 294 -21.04 -20.93 -26.93
C ARG A 294 -21.26 -22.44 -26.77
#